data_efd525cf74f584ba6c06cd5a9fcd6967
#
_entry.id   efd525cf74f584ba6c06cd5a9fcd6967
#
_cell.length_a   1.000
_cell.length_b   1.000
_cell.length_c   1.000
_cell.angle_alpha   90.00
_cell.angle_beta   90.00
_cell.angle_gamma   90.00
#
_symmetry.space_group_name_H-M   'P 1'
#
loop_
_entity.id
_entity.type
_entity.pdbx_description
1 polymer ?
#
loop_
_entity_poly.entity_id
_entity_poly.type
_entity_poly.pdbx_seq_one_letter_code
_entity_poly.pdbx_strand_id
1 'polypeptide(L)'
;MTALIAVFGCFALTGCNNDDNLVVYTEAGFAPFEYVSGGKIVGADVDIMQKVADKLGKTLQFEDVDFNVIIDNVASGKLTKIGAAGLSITPARQEKVAFSVPYYTANLYVIYKASEESSYVSKTTDNVNGVYWNAFAGKKVGLQTGTTADLFFGDEVAEGGTLYDEATKKPTSQSTGYSDYITALADMGKNIDVIIMDELPAQQLIKNNSAYKCAPLYYKGSEGEKDEVACDEYAIAVTKGETELLNAINEVLNELLKTKDETGKNGVEQLVMKHLGM
;
A
#
# COMPACT_ATOMS: atom_id res chain seq x y z
N MET A 1 -54.62 -40.88 38.39
CA MET A 1 -53.29 -41.04 37.80
C MET A 1 -53.21 -40.14 36.57
N THR A 2 -52.68 -38.95 36.71
CA THR A 2 -52.57 -37.94 35.63
C THR A 2 -51.13 -37.91 35.19
N ALA A 3 -50.83 -38.31 33.95
CA ALA A 3 -49.52 -38.33 33.39
C ALA A 3 -49.19 -36.93 32.83
N LEU A 4 -48.10 -36.34 33.37
CA LEU A 4 -47.53 -35.08 32.92
C LEU A 4 -46.52 -35.36 31.80
N ILE A 5 -46.86 -34.94 30.58
CA ILE A 5 -45.94 -35.01 29.43
C ILE A 5 -45.07 -33.74 29.42
N ALA A 6 -43.79 -33.88 29.77
CA ALA A 6 -42.78 -32.83 29.64
C ALA A 6 -42.31 -32.76 28.21
N VAL A 7 -42.66 -31.66 27.48
CA VAL A 7 -42.14 -31.35 26.16
C VAL A 7 -40.75 -30.70 26.34
N PHE A 8 -39.71 -31.45 26.04
CA PHE A 8 -38.36 -30.91 25.93
C PHE A 8 -38.22 -30.16 24.61
N GLY A 9 -38.29 -28.86 24.69
CA GLY A 9 -37.94 -28.01 23.55
C GLY A 9 -36.45 -28.02 23.30
N CYS A 10 -35.99 -28.66 22.22
CA CYS A 10 -34.64 -28.47 21.69
C CYS A 10 -34.50 -27.02 21.18
N PHE A 11 -33.84 -26.17 21.95
CA PHE A 11 -33.26 -24.95 21.44
C PHE A 11 -32.06 -25.35 20.59
N ALA A 12 -32.20 -25.33 19.28
CA ALA A 12 -31.10 -25.36 18.37
C ALA A 12 -30.33 -24.04 18.57
N LEU A 13 -29.18 -24.11 19.24
CA LEU A 13 -28.17 -23.07 19.19
C LEU A 13 -27.66 -23.04 17.74
N THR A 14 -28.24 -22.15 16.93
CA THR A 14 -27.61 -21.75 15.68
C THR A 14 -26.28 -21.09 16.08
N GLY A 15 -25.19 -21.85 16.02
CA GLY A 15 -23.85 -21.29 16.09
C GLY A 15 -23.76 -20.26 14.99
N CYS A 16 -23.40 -19.03 15.33
CA CYS A 16 -22.99 -18.03 14.36
C CYS A 16 -21.82 -18.64 13.58
N ASN A 17 -22.09 -19.11 12.37
CA ASN A 17 -21.02 -19.45 11.45
C ASN A 17 -20.26 -18.15 11.15
N ASN A 18 -18.96 -18.13 11.37
CA ASN A 18 -18.04 -17.07 10.97
C ASN A 18 -17.96 -16.91 9.43
N ASP A 19 -18.75 -17.68 8.68
CA ASP A 19 -18.79 -17.68 7.21
C ASP A 19 -19.43 -16.43 6.60
N ASP A 20 -20.19 -15.63 7.39
CA ASP A 20 -20.87 -14.43 6.89
C ASP A 20 -19.96 -13.19 6.80
N ASN A 21 -18.80 -13.20 7.45
CA ASN A 21 -17.87 -12.08 7.47
C ASN A 21 -16.79 -12.24 6.39
N LEU A 22 -16.53 -11.15 5.68
CA LEU A 22 -15.39 -10.99 4.80
C LEU A 22 -14.33 -10.18 5.54
N VAL A 23 -13.42 -10.86 6.21
CA VAL A 23 -12.33 -10.22 6.97
C VAL A 23 -11.20 -9.84 6.02
N VAL A 24 -10.78 -8.57 6.06
CA VAL A 24 -9.71 -7.99 5.24
C VAL A 24 -8.67 -7.36 6.15
N TYR A 25 -7.41 -7.73 5.98
CA TYR A 25 -6.30 -7.06 6.65
C TYR A 25 -5.82 -5.86 5.85
N THR A 26 -5.58 -4.77 6.57
CA THR A 26 -5.10 -3.50 6.03
C THR A 26 -4.13 -2.82 7.00
N GLU A 27 -3.46 -1.76 6.57
CA GLU A 27 -2.71 -0.81 7.43
C GLU A 27 -3.33 0.57 7.24
N ALA A 28 -4.10 1.04 8.24
CA ALA A 28 -5.01 2.18 8.08
C ALA A 28 -4.34 3.55 8.30
N GLY A 29 -3.12 3.72 7.76
CA GLY A 29 -2.34 4.97 7.75
C GLY A 29 -2.02 5.49 6.35
N PHE A 30 -2.66 4.96 5.29
CA PHE A 30 -2.24 5.14 3.89
C PHE A 30 -3.30 5.84 3.01
N ALA A 31 -3.73 7.05 3.43
CA ALA A 31 -4.71 7.84 2.67
C ALA A 31 -4.19 8.17 1.25
N PRO A 32 -5.02 8.08 0.21
CA PRO A 32 -6.47 7.92 0.19
C PRO A 32 -6.97 6.47 0.06
N PHE A 33 -6.11 5.45 0.14
CA PHE A 33 -6.45 4.05 -0.10
C PHE A 33 -7.09 3.40 1.12
N GLU A 34 -6.46 3.49 2.29
CA GLU A 34 -6.99 3.04 3.58
C GLU A 34 -6.48 3.96 4.71
N TYR A 35 -7.41 4.50 5.48
CA TYR A 35 -7.08 5.41 6.58
C TYR A 35 -8.22 5.53 7.59
N VAL A 36 -7.89 5.97 8.80
CA VAL A 36 -8.90 6.20 9.84
C VAL A 36 -9.52 7.58 9.68
N SER A 37 -10.86 7.63 9.56
CA SER A 37 -11.65 8.85 9.59
C SER A 37 -12.92 8.66 10.42
N GLY A 38 -13.15 9.55 11.38
CA GLY A 38 -14.32 9.45 12.28
C GLY A 38 -14.37 8.14 13.08
N GLY A 39 -13.22 7.54 13.39
CA GLY A 39 -13.11 6.28 14.12
C GLY A 39 -13.44 5.03 13.29
N LYS A 40 -13.47 5.16 11.97
CA LYS A 40 -13.69 4.06 11.02
C LYS A 40 -12.56 4.01 10.00
N ILE A 41 -12.25 2.81 9.52
CA ILE A 41 -11.38 2.62 8.38
C ILE A 41 -12.17 2.94 7.11
N VAL A 42 -11.65 3.84 6.28
CA VAL A 42 -12.23 4.31 5.03
C VAL A 42 -11.14 4.43 3.97
N GLY A 43 -11.51 4.52 2.70
CA GLY A 43 -10.55 4.69 1.60
C GLY A 43 -10.98 3.99 0.33
N ALA A 44 -10.19 4.12 -0.73
CA ALA A 44 -10.49 3.52 -2.01
C ALA A 44 -10.50 1.98 -1.94
N ASP A 45 -9.54 1.38 -1.20
CA ASP A 45 -9.48 -0.07 -0.99
C ASP A 45 -10.69 -0.57 -0.20
N VAL A 46 -11.16 0.22 0.78
CA VAL A 46 -12.36 -0.10 1.54
C VAL A 46 -13.59 -0.07 0.65
N ASP A 47 -13.74 0.95 -0.20
CA ASP A 47 -14.85 1.06 -1.14
C ASP A 47 -14.85 -0.06 -2.19
N ILE A 48 -13.67 -0.48 -2.67
CA ILE A 48 -13.50 -1.64 -3.56
C ILE A 48 -13.97 -2.92 -2.86
N MET A 49 -13.46 -3.17 -1.66
CA MET A 49 -13.80 -4.39 -0.90
C MET A 49 -15.26 -4.41 -0.44
N GLN A 50 -15.90 -3.25 -0.22
CA GLN A 50 -17.34 -3.19 0.04
C GLN A 50 -18.14 -3.71 -1.16
N LYS A 51 -17.78 -3.32 -2.38
CA LYS A 51 -18.42 -3.84 -3.60
C LYS A 51 -18.22 -5.35 -3.75
N VAL A 52 -17.05 -5.87 -3.34
CA VAL A 52 -16.78 -7.33 -3.32
C VAL A 52 -17.68 -8.02 -2.29
N ALA A 53 -17.78 -7.47 -1.08
CA ALA A 53 -18.62 -8.01 -0.02
C ALA A 53 -20.10 -8.02 -0.42
N ASP A 54 -20.59 -6.93 -1.00
CA ASP A 54 -21.98 -6.83 -1.51
C ASP A 54 -22.26 -7.89 -2.58
N LYS A 55 -21.31 -8.09 -3.52
CA LYS A 55 -21.40 -9.13 -4.56
C LYS A 55 -21.46 -10.55 -3.99
N LEU A 56 -20.71 -10.80 -2.92
CA LEU A 56 -20.66 -12.10 -2.24
C LEU A 56 -21.79 -12.30 -1.22
N GLY A 57 -22.59 -11.26 -0.93
CA GLY A 57 -23.62 -11.28 0.12
C GLY A 57 -23.01 -11.41 1.52
N LYS A 58 -21.82 -10.87 1.75
CA LYS A 58 -21.06 -10.95 3.01
C LYS A 58 -21.02 -9.60 3.74
N THR A 59 -20.78 -9.64 5.04
CA THR A 59 -20.50 -8.45 5.84
C THR A 59 -19.01 -8.16 5.81
N LEU A 60 -18.62 -6.95 5.35
CA LEU A 60 -17.22 -6.53 5.30
C LEU A 60 -16.70 -6.16 6.70
N GLN A 61 -15.52 -6.66 7.05
CA GLN A 61 -14.80 -6.31 8.26
C GLN A 61 -13.34 -6.05 7.92
N PHE A 62 -12.86 -4.82 8.17
CA PHE A 62 -11.45 -4.49 8.09
C PHE A 62 -10.79 -4.62 9.46
N GLU A 63 -9.59 -5.18 9.47
CA GLU A 63 -8.71 -5.23 10.64
C GLU A 63 -7.41 -4.49 10.32
N ASP A 64 -7.08 -3.50 11.16
CA ASP A 64 -5.86 -2.70 11.08
C ASP A 64 -4.71 -3.47 11.73
N VAL A 65 -3.67 -3.75 10.96
CA VAL A 65 -2.49 -4.51 11.38
C VAL A 65 -1.21 -3.89 10.80
N ASP A 66 -0.06 -4.22 11.36
CA ASP A 66 1.22 -3.80 10.77
C ASP A 66 1.35 -4.30 9.33
N PHE A 67 1.76 -3.42 8.40
CA PHE A 67 1.87 -3.72 6.98
C PHE A 67 2.69 -4.99 6.68
N ASN A 68 3.83 -5.15 7.36
CA ASN A 68 4.78 -6.24 7.13
C ASN A 68 4.24 -7.64 7.44
N VAL A 69 3.13 -7.75 8.20
CA VAL A 69 2.53 -9.05 8.54
C VAL A 69 1.39 -9.46 7.61
N ILE A 70 0.88 -8.55 6.76
CA ILE A 70 -0.32 -8.78 5.94
C ILE A 70 -0.11 -9.98 5.00
N ILE A 71 0.95 -9.99 4.21
CA ILE A 71 1.21 -11.05 3.21
C ILE A 71 1.32 -12.43 3.87
N ASP A 72 2.02 -12.54 5.00
CA ASP A 72 2.20 -13.83 5.68
C ASP A 72 0.90 -14.34 6.34
N ASN A 73 0.07 -13.44 6.85
CA ASN A 73 -1.26 -13.79 7.36
C ASN A 73 -2.20 -14.25 6.25
N VAL A 74 -2.23 -13.54 5.12
CA VAL A 74 -3.00 -13.94 3.94
C VAL A 74 -2.51 -15.26 3.38
N ALA A 75 -1.19 -15.49 3.32
CA ALA A 75 -0.62 -16.76 2.88
C ALA A 75 -1.05 -17.93 3.76
N SER A 76 -1.17 -17.71 5.06
CA SER A 76 -1.62 -18.74 6.01
C SER A 76 -3.11 -19.09 5.86
N GLY A 77 -3.95 -18.13 5.46
CA GLY A 77 -5.40 -18.26 5.30
C GLY A 77 -6.17 -18.54 6.60
N LYS A 78 -5.53 -18.39 7.77
CA LYS A 78 -6.13 -18.77 9.07
C LYS A 78 -6.99 -17.68 9.69
N LEU A 79 -6.50 -16.43 9.69
CA LEU A 79 -7.17 -15.28 10.31
C LEU A 79 -7.88 -14.43 9.26
N THR A 80 -7.27 -14.28 8.12
CA THR A 80 -7.84 -13.62 6.95
C THR A 80 -7.44 -14.38 5.69
N LYS A 81 -8.19 -14.18 4.63
CA LYS A 81 -7.88 -14.66 3.28
C LYS A 81 -7.55 -13.51 2.32
N ILE A 82 -7.65 -12.27 2.78
CA ILE A 82 -7.57 -11.07 1.96
C ILE A 82 -6.68 -10.03 2.62
N GLY A 83 -5.79 -9.43 1.82
CA GLY A 83 -5.07 -8.21 2.15
C GLY A 83 -5.39 -7.12 1.13
N ALA A 84 -5.85 -5.96 1.61
CA ALA A 84 -6.09 -4.75 0.82
C ALA A 84 -5.46 -3.56 1.56
N ALA A 85 -4.32 -3.10 1.09
CA ALA A 85 -3.47 -2.13 1.76
C ALA A 85 -2.47 -1.49 0.79
N GLY A 86 -2.91 -1.09 -0.41
CA GLY A 86 -1.98 -0.62 -1.45
C GLY A 86 -0.87 -1.64 -1.73
N LEU A 87 -1.17 -2.93 -1.71
CA LEU A 87 -0.18 -4.00 -1.80
C LEU A 87 0.38 -4.12 -3.22
N SER A 88 1.65 -3.80 -3.39
CA SER A 88 2.34 -3.94 -4.67
C SER A 88 2.61 -5.40 -5.01
N ILE A 89 2.45 -5.74 -6.29
CA ILE A 89 2.80 -7.06 -6.82
C ILE A 89 4.33 -7.17 -6.90
N THR A 90 4.90 -8.18 -6.22
CA THR A 90 6.31 -8.52 -6.35
C THR A 90 6.49 -10.03 -6.53
N PRO A 91 7.57 -10.50 -7.17
CA PRO A 91 7.82 -11.93 -7.33
C PRO A 91 7.81 -12.68 -5.99
N ALA A 92 8.46 -12.14 -4.96
CA ALA A 92 8.53 -12.75 -3.64
C ALA A 92 7.15 -12.86 -2.95
N ARG A 93 6.27 -11.86 -3.13
CA ARG A 93 4.89 -11.91 -2.63
C ARG A 93 4.04 -12.89 -3.43
N GLN A 94 4.21 -12.95 -4.77
CA GLN A 94 3.51 -13.92 -5.63
C GLN A 94 3.86 -15.38 -5.31
N GLU A 95 5.05 -15.64 -4.77
CA GLU A 95 5.39 -16.97 -4.25
C GLU A 95 4.51 -17.39 -3.06
N LYS A 96 4.01 -16.43 -2.27
CA LYS A 96 3.24 -16.68 -1.04
C LYS A 96 1.73 -16.61 -1.25
N VAL A 97 1.25 -15.64 -2.01
CA VAL A 97 -0.18 -15.34 -2.21
C VAL A 97 -0.55 -15.28 -3.69
N ALA A 98 -1.84 -15.32 -4.00
CA ALA A 98 -2.37 -14.92 -5.29
C ALA A 98 -2.72 -13.43 -5.26
N PHE A 99 -2.61 -12.74 -6.39
CA PHE A 99 -3.02 -11.35 -6.54
C PHE A 99 -4.17 -11.22 -7.53
N SER A 100 -5.01 -10.23 -7.30
CA SER A 100 -5.98 -9.76 -8.29
C SER A 100 -5.29 -9.15 -9.51
N VAL A 101 -6.07 -8.77 -10.53
CA VAL A 101 -5.61 -7.82 -11.54
C VAL A 101 -5.13 -6.53 -10.84
N PRO A 102 -4.04 -5.87 -11.35
CA PRO A 102 -3.62 -4.59 -10.80
C PRO A 102 -4.71 -3.55 -11.02
N TYR A 103 -4.93 -2.70 -10.01
CA TYR A 103 -5.98 -1.68 -10.07
C TYR A 103 -5.47 -0.25 -10.03
N TYR A 104 -4.22 -0.02 -9.60
CA TYR A 104 -3.61 1.31 -9.51
C TYR A 104 -2.10 1.20 -9.75
N THR A 105 -1.54 2.17 -10.49
CA THR A 105 -0.08 2.33 -10.62
C THR A 105 0.34 3.47 -9.70
N ALA A 106 1.24 3.20 -8.78
CA ALA A 106 1.77 4.15 -7.81
C ALA A 106 3.21 4.52 -8.15
N ASN A 107 3.51 5.82 -8.21
CA ASN A 107 4.87 6.30 -8.29
C ASN A 107 5.45 6.44 -6.88
N LEU A 108 6.73 6.14 -6.68
CA LEU A 108 7.41 6.45 -5.44
C LEU A 108 7.83 7.93 -5.41
N TYR A 109 7.64 8.53 -4.25
CA TYR A 109 7.99 9.91 -3.95
C TYR A 109 8.93 9.98 -2.76
N VAL A 110 9.67 11.05 -2.70
CA VAL A 110 10.59 11.36 -1.60
C VAL A 110 10.06 12.56 -0.86
N ILE A 111 9.81 12.42 0.45
CA ILE A 111 9.52 13.56 1.34
C ILE A 111 10.86 14.06 1.90
N TYR A 112 11.06 15.38 1.84
CA TYR A 112 12.23 16.09 2.34
C TYR A 112 11.83 17.43 2.97
N LYS A 113 12.72 18.03 3.77
CA LYS A 113 12.49 19.39 4.28
C LYS A 113 12.48 20.41 3.15
N ALA A 114 11.49 21.28 3.12
CA ALA A 114 11.36 22.30 2.09
C ALA A 114 12.59 23.22 1.97
N SER A 115 13.30 23.45 3.07
CA SER A 115 14.56 24.20 3.10
C SER A 115 15.76 23.50 2.45
N GLU A 116 15.64 22.18 2.21
CA GLU A 116 16.70 21.33 1.67
C GLU A 116 16.42 20.87 0.23
N GLU A 117 15.37 21.42 -0.43
CA GLU A 117 14.93 21.02 -1.76
C GLU A 117 16.06 20.95 -2.80
N SER A 118 16.96 21.96 -2.80
CA SER A 118 18.09 22.01 -3.73
C SER A 118 19.13 20.91 -3.53
N SER A 119 19.10 20.22 -2.40
CA SER A 119 19.98 19.08 -2.12
C SER A 119 19.48 17.76 -2.71
N TYR A 120 18.18 17.70 -3.06
CA TYR A 120 17.54 16.48 -3.53
C TYR A 120 17.00 16.59 -4.93
N VAL A 121 16.35 17.73 -5.27
CA VAL A 121 15.62 17.90 -6.52
C VAL A 121 16.52 18.34 -7.65
N SER A 122 16.44 17.61 -8.77
CA SER A 122 17.12 17.89 -10.02
C SER A 122 16.13 17.84 -11.18
N LYS A 123 16.55 18.31 -12.36
CA LYS A 123 15.77 18.15 -13.60
C LYS A 123 16.03 16.77 -14.21
N THR A 124 14.96 16.09 -14.56
CA THR A 124 14.99 14.84 -15.32
C THR A 124 15.22 15.10 -16.81
N THR A 125 15.42 14.07 -17.58
CA THR A 125 15.55 14.13 -19.04
C THR A 125 14.32 14.75 -19.71
N ASP A 126 13.12 14.61 -19.14
CA ASP A 126 11.89 15.25 -19.61
C ASP A 126 11.69 16.66 -19.01
N ASN A 127 12.72 17.23 -18.37
CA ASN A 127 12.72 18.58 -17.77
C ASN A 127 11.68 18.78 -16.62
N VAL A 128 11.24 17.72 -15.98
CA VAL A 128 10.43 17.77 -14.76
C VAL A 128 11.31 17.70 -13.50
N ASN A 129 10.80 18.14 -12.36
CA ASN A 129 11.50 17.99 -11.09
C ASN A 129 11.43 16.54 -10.61
N GLY A 130 12.56 15.98 -10.19
CA GLY A 130 12.64 14.64 -9.65
C GLY A 130 13.81 14.49 -8.67
N VAL A 131 13.80 13.42 -7.90
CA VAL A 131 14.88 12.99 -7.02
C VAL A 131 15.47 11.71 -7.59
N TYR A 132 16.79 11.60 -7.62
CA TYR A 132 17.47 10.38 -8.05
C TYR A 132 18.03 9.62 -6.84
N TRP A 133 18.17 8.32 -6.95
CA TRP A 133 18.71 7.47 -5.90
C TRP A 133 20.08 7.96 -5.37
N ASN A 134 20.96 8.45 -6.23
CA ASN A 134 22.26 8.96 -5.81
C ASN A 134 22.22 10.19 -4.88
N ALA A 135 21.07 10.89 -4.79
CA ALA A 135 20.87 12.00 -3.86
C ALA A 135 20.87 11.54 -2.39
N PHE A 136 20.71 10.25 -2.15
CA PHE A 136 20.71 9.69 -0.78
C PHE A 136 22.10 9.27 -0.28
N ALA A 137 23.17 9.43 -1.06
CA ALA A 137 24.54 9.16 -0.60
C ALA A 137 24.84 10.01 0.65
N GLY A 138 25.24 9.36 1.75
CA GLY A 138 25.46 9.99 3.05
C GLY A 138 24.22 10.35 3.84
N LYS A 139 23.01 10.00 3.36
CA LYS A 139 21.72 10.29 4.00
C LYS A 139 21.16 9.07 4.74
N LYS A 140 20.27 9.37 5.69
CA LYS A 140 19.47 8.36 6.40
C LYS A 140 18.04 8.40 5.88
N VAL A 141 17.56 7.28 5.38
CA VAL A 141 16.26 7.15 4.73
C VAL A 141 15.27 6.47 5.68
N GLY A 142 14.10 7.09 5.90
CA GLY A 142 12.98 6.47 6.60
C GLY A 142 12.10 5.69 5.63
N LEU A 143 11.73 4.47 6.01
CA LEU A 143 10.93 3.55 5.20
C LEU A 143 9.93 2.84 6.09
N GLN A 144 8.74 2.55 5.59
CA GLN A 144 7.87 1.60 6.28
C GLN A 144 8.36 0.17 5.96
N THR A 145 8.54 -0.62 7.00
CA THR A 145 9.11 -1.97 6.88
C THR A 145 8.26 -2.88 6.00
N GLY A 146 8.90 -3.53 5.04
CA GLY A 146 8.28 -4.51 4.15
C GLY A 146 7.53 -3.93 2.95
N THR A 147 7.55 -2.60 2.73
CA THR A 147 7.02 -1.96 1.53
C THR A 147 7.95 -2.15 0.32
N THR A 148 7.48 -1.83 -0.89
CA THR A 148 8.34 -1.80 -2.09
C THR A 148 9.42 -0.72 -2.00
N ALA A 149 9.15 0.40 -1.35
CA ALA A 149 10.16 1.41 -1.06
C ALA A 149 11.34 0.83 -0.22
N ASP A 150 11.03 -0.02 0.77
CA ASP A 150 12.05 -0.73 1.58
C ASP A 150 12.83 -1.75 0.73
N LEU A 151 12.12 -2.51 -0.12
CA LEU A 151 12.75 -3.48 -1.04
C LEU A 151 13.67 -2.79 -2.06
N PHE A 152 13.19 -1.74 -2.73
CA PHE A 152 13.97 -1.00 -3.74
C PHE A 152 15.20 -0.31 -3.11
N PHE A 153 15.04 0.26 -1.90
CA PHE A 153 16.19 0.79 -1.18
C PHE A 153 17.21 -0.31 -0.86
N GLY A 154 16.74 -1.50 -0.48
CA GLY A 154 17.59 -2.67 -0.24
C GLY A 154 18.43 -3.04 -1.47
N ASP A 155 17.84 -2.99 -2.66
CA ASP A 155 18.53 -3.25 -3.93
C ASP A 155 19.58 -2.17 -4.23
N GLU A 156 19.24 -0.90 -3.96
CA GLU A 156 20.15 0.23 -4.23
C GLU A 156 21.39 0.29 -3.32
N VAL A 157 21.29 -0.26 -2.10
CA VAL A 157 22.44 -0.34 -1.17
C VAL A 157 23.20 -1.66 -1.26
N ALA A 158 22.71 -2.62 -2.05
CA ALA A 158 23.39 -3.87 -2.35
C ALA A 158 24.50 -3.68 -3.40
N GLU A 159 25.39 -4.67 -3.54
CA GLU A 159 26.46 -4.68 -4.55
C GLU A 159 25.88 -4.49 -5.95
N GLY A 160 26.37 -3.50 -6.67
CA GLY A 160 25.88 -3.09 -7.99
C GLY A 160 24.76 -2.04 -7.98
N GLY A 161 24.19 -1.70 -6.83
CA GLY A 161 23.19 -0.64 -6.69
C GLY A 161 23.80 0.76 -6.65
N THR A 162 22.98 1.78 -6.88
CA THR A 162 23.38 3.21 -6.97
C THR A 162 24.01 3.73 -5.67
N LEU A 163 23.59 3.19 -4.53
CA LEU A 163 24.04 3.58 -3.20
C LEU A 163 25.11 2.65 -2.62
N TYR A 164 25.78 1.89 -3.47
CA TYR A 164 26.89 1.02 -3.09
C TYR A 164 28.22 1.57 -3.62
N ASP A 165 29.21 1.68 -2.74
CA ASP A 165 30.57 2.10 -3.12
C ASP A 165 31.44 0.87 -3.44
N GLU A 166 31.71 0.67 -4.72
CA GLU A 166 32.52 -0.44 -5.21
C GLU A 166 33.98 -0.43 -4.73
N ALA A 167 34.53 0.75 -4.41
CA ALA A 167 35.88 0.86 -3.93
C ALA A 167 36.02 0.44 -2.46
N THR A 168 35.07 0.82 -1.62
CA THR A 168 35.07 0.49 -0.19
C THR A 168 34.26 -0.77 0.14
N LYS A 169 33.49 -1.31 -0.82
CA LYS A 169 32.59 -2.45 -0.66
C LYS A 169 31.54 -2.21 0.45
N LYS A 170 30.96 -1.02 0.49
CA LYS A 170 29.99 -0.62 1.52
C LYS A 170 28.87 0.23 0.97
N PRO A 171 27.66 0.15 1.59
CA PRO A 171 26.59 1.11 1.34
C PRO A 171 27.03 2.54 1.65
N THR A 172 26.58 3.48 0.83
CA THR A 172 26.78 4.93 1.04
C THR A 172 25.60 5.58 1.76
N SER A 173 24.49 4.87 1.97
CA SER A 173 23.29 5.30 2.64
C SER A 173 22.79 4.24 3.63
N GLN A 174 21.91 4.64 4.55
CA GLN A 174 21.32 3.75 5.56
C GLN A 174 19.84 4.02 5.65
N SER A 175 19.04 2.96 5.92
CA SER A 175 17.61 3.10 6.22
C SER A 175 17.29 2.88 7.70
N THR A 176 16.14 3.42 8.09
CA THR A 176 15.46 3.10 9.35
C THR A 176 14.05 2.65 9.01
N GLY A 177 13.70 1.43 9.40
CA GLY A 177 12.35 0.87 9.24
C GLY A 177 11.41 1.38 10.33
N TYR A 178 10.19 1.74 9.94
CA TYR A 178 9.10 2.17 10.81
C TYR A 178 7.88 1.26 10.62
N SER A 179 7.01 1.20 11.63
CA SER A 179 5.72 0.52 11.52
C SER A 179 4.75 1.29 10.62
N ASP A 180 4.83 2.63 10.65
CA ASP A 180 3.97 3.55 9.90
C ASP A 180 4.71 4.85 9.51
N TYR A 181 4.17 5.56 8.51
CA TYR A 181 4.78 6.79 7.99
C TYR A 181 4.55 8.02 8.88
N ILE A 182 3.57 8.02 9.78
CA ILE A 182 3.35 9.12 10.73
C ILE A 182 4.51 9.15 11.73
N THR A 183 4.90 7.98 12.23
CA THR A 183 6.08 7.83 13.11
C THR A 183 7.37 8.21 12.38
N ALA A 184 7.54 7.80 11.13
CA ALA A 184 8.68 8.19 10.31
C ALA A 184 8.75 9.72 10.14
N LEU A 185 7.62 10.40 9.83
CA LEU A 185 7.57 11.85 9.67
C LEU A 185 7.93 12.59 10.96
N ALA A 186 7.52 12.06 12.13
CA ALA A 186 7.86 12.65 13.44
C ALA A 186 9.37 12.56 13.75
N ASP A 187 10.09 11.68 13.08
CA ASP A 187 11.54 11.47 13.25
C ASP A 187 12.41 12.19 12.19
N MET A 188 11.76 12.84 11.23
CA MET A 188 12.41 13.63 10.19
C MET A 188 13.26 14.77 10.76
N GLY A 189 14.53 14.80 10.34
CA GLY A 189 15.53 15.80 10.79
C GLY A 189 16.08 15.54 12.20
N LYS A 190 15.78 14.37 12.79
CA LYS A 190 16.38 13.87 14.03
C LYS A 190 17.23 12.63 13.71
N ASN A 191 16.59 11.56 13.30
CA ASN A 191 17.24 10.29 13.01
C ASN A 191 17.25 9.96 11.52
N ILE A 192 16.35 10.55 10.73
CA ILE A 192 16.28 10.40 9.28
C ILE A 192 16.26 11.75 8.57
N ASP A 193 16.72 11.77 7.33
CA ASP A 193 16.82 12.97 6.48
C ASP A 193 15.66 13.06 5.49
N VAL A 194 15.21 11.92 4.95
CA VAL A 194 14.14 11.80 3.95
C VAL A 194 13.28 10.58 4.24
N ILE A 195 12.06 10.56 3.65
CA ILE A 195 11.17 9.38 3.63
C ILE A 195 10.90 9.03 2.18
N ILE A 196 10.91 7.74 1.83
CA ILE A 196 10.45 7.25 0.53
C ILE A 196 9.12 6.52 0.76
N MET A 197 8.09 6.89 0.01
CA MET A 197 6.77 6.30 0.01
C MET A 197 6.01 6.66 -1.27
N ASP A 198 4.79 6.15 -1.43
CA ASP A 198 4.00 6.41 -2.62
C ASP A 198 3.46 7.84 -2.70
N GLU A 199 3.23 8.32 -3.92
CA GLU A 199 2.87 9.70 -4.26
C GLU A 199 1.69 10.25 -3.47
N LEU A 200 0.51 9.64 -3.61
CA LEU A 200 -0.70 10.19 -3.00
C LEU A 200 -0.67 10.15 -1.48
N PRO A 201 -0.22 9.06 -0.83
CA PRO A 201 -0.01 9.05 0.60
C PRO A 201 1.03 10.06 1.07
N ALA A 202 2.14 10.25 0.34
CA ALA A 202 3.13 11.28 0.66
C ALA A 202 2.52 12.69 0.66
N GLN A 203 1.77 13.00 -0.40
CA GLN A 203 1.07 14.29 -0.52
C GLN A 203 0.04 14.51 0.60
N GLN A 204 -0.73 13.48 0.96
CA GLN A 204 -1.70 13.56 2.05
C GLN A 204 -1.01 13.72 3.42
N LEU A 205 0.08 12.98 3.66
CA LEU A 205 0.84 13.01 4.92
C LEU A 205 1.39 14.41 5.23
N ILE A 206 1.85 15.15 4.21
CA ILE A 206 2.42 16.49 4.38
C ILE A 206 1.48 17.64 4.02
N LYS A 207 0.23 17.36 3.60
CA LYS A 207 -0.74 18.34 3.07
C LYS A 207 -0.87 19.62 3.89
N ASN A 208 -0.82 19.52 5.22
CA ASN A 208 -0.97 20.63 6.15
C ASN A 208 0.35 21.03 6.81
N ASN A 209 1.49 20.61 6.27
CA ASN A 209 2.81 20.89 6.86
C ASN A 209 3.79 21.42 5.81
N SER A 210 3.82 22.74 5.63
CA SER A 210 4.69 23.43 4.66
C SER A 210 6.20 23.32 4.94
N ALA A 211 6.59 22.75 6.09
CA ALA A 211 8.01 22.47 6.37
C ALA A 211 8.57 21.35 5.49
N TYR A 212 7.69 20.54 4.89
CA TYR A 212 8.06 19.43 4.02
C TYR A 212 7.51 19.63 2.61
N LYS A 213 8.20 19.02 1.66
CA LYS A 213 7.80 18.86 0.27
C LYS A 213 8.02 17.42 -0.14
N CYS A 214 7.45 17.03 -1.27
CA CYS A 214 7.76 15.74 -1.89
C CYS A 214 7.95 15.91 -3.40
N ALA A 215 8.72 15.00 -3.99
CA ALA A 215 8.96 14.91 -5.43
C ALA A 215 9.12 13.45 -5.85
N PRO A 216 8.82 13.12 -7.13
CA PRO A 216 8.93 11.75 -7.62
C PRO A 216 10.38 11.25 -7.63
N LEU A 217 10.54 9.98 -7.33
CA LEU A 217 11.81 9.26 -7.34
C LEU A 217 12.08 8.65 -8.71
N TYR A 218 13.31 8.79 -9.20
CA TYR A 218 13.71 8.34 -10.54
C TYR A 218 14.96 7.45 -10.50
N TYR A 219 14.94 6.48 -11.41
CA TYR A 219 16.16 5.84 -11.91
C TYR A 219 16.72 6.69 -13.05
N LYS A 220 18.04 6.91 -13.03
CA LYS A 220 18.71 7.66 -14.08
C LYS A 220 18.91 6.78 -15.31
N GLY A 221 18.42 7.22 -16.45
CA GLY A 221 18.65 6.57 -17.73
C GLY A 221 20.13 6.56 -18.12
N SER A 222 20.54 5.56 -18.88
CA SER A 222 21.82 5.49 -19.53
C SER A 222 21.97 6.63 -20.56
N GLU A 223 23.18 6.83 -21.11
CA GLU A 223 23.41 7.89 -22.11
C GLU A 223 22.48 7.72 -23.33
N GLY A 224 21.62 8.69 -23.55
CA GLY A 224 20.63 8.71 -24.64
C GLY A 224 19.27 8.09 -24.29
N GLU A 225 19.10 7.56 -23.09
CA GLU A 225 17.85 7.02 -22.59
C GLU A 225 17.13 8.03 -21.68
N LYS A 226 15.83 7.84 -21.50
CA LYS A 226 15.03 8.64 -20.56
C LYS A 226 15.20 8.13 -19.15
N ASP A 227 15.05 9.04 -18.19
CA ASP A 227 14.91 8.68 -16.79
C ASP A 227 13.57 7.97 -16.55
N GLU A 228 13.55 6.95 -15.72
CA GLU A 228 12.37 6.18 -15.38
C GLU A 228 11.91 6.47 -13.96
N VAL A 229 10.62 6.77 -13.79
CA VAL A 229 10.06 6.93 -12.45
C VAL A 229 10.02 5.58 -11.73
N ALA A 230 10.44 5.56 -10.48
CA ALA A 230 10.26 4.38 -9.64
C ALA A 230 8.75 4.21 -9.35
N CYS A 231 8.18 3.09 -9.76
CA CYS A 231 6.75 2.82 -9.60
C CYS A 231 6.48 1.34 -9.36
N ASP A 232 5.29 1.05 -8.87
CA ASP A 232 4.76 -0.29 -8.72
C ASP A 232 3.25 -0.36 -8.98
N GLU A 233 2.66 -1.54 -8.90
CA GLU A 233 1.25 -1.77 -9.19
C GLU A 233 0.54 -2.38 -7.98
N TYR A 234 -0.54 -1.74 -7.52
CA TYR A 234 -1.36 -2.25 -6.43
C TYR A 234 -2.34 -3.32 -6.88
N ALA A 235 -2.46 -4.36 -6.07
CA ALA A 235 -3.45 -5.41 -6.23
C ALA A 235 -3.93 -5.94 -4.87
N ILE A 236 -5.08 -6.59 -4.86
CA ILE A 236 -5.61 -7.27 -3.68
C ILE A 236 -4.94 -8.63 -3.54
N ALA A 237 -4.32 -8.89 -2.39
CA ALA A 237 -3.72 -10.17 -2.08
C ALA A 237 -4.79 -11.16 -1.58
N VAL A 238 -4.71 -12.41 -2.05
CA VAL A 238 -5.66 -13.47 -1.70
C VAL A 238 -4.89 -14.76 -1.39
N THR A 239 -5.34 -15.52 -0.40
CA THR A 239 -4.80 -16.85 -0.09
C THR A 239 -4.82 -17.73 -1.34
N LYS A 240 -3.72 -18.42 -1.63
CA LYS A 240 -3.65 -19.36 -2.78
C LYS A 240 -4.70 -20.45 -2.66
N GLY A 241 -5.40 -20.71 -3.77
CA GLY A 241 -6.48 -21.70 -3.84
C GLY A 241 -7.89 -21.12 -3.61
N GLU A 242 -8.03 -19.89 -3.12
CA GLU A 242 -9.33 -19.21 -2.97
C GLU A 242 -9.82 -18.63 -4.31
N THR A 243 -10.02 -19.52 -5.28
CA THR A 243 -10.31 -19.14 -6.68
C THR A 243 -11.62 -18.37 -6.85
N GLU A 244 -12.68 -18.78 -6.13
CA GLU A 244 -13.99 -18.10 -6.21
C GLU A 244 -13.90 -16.66 -5.66
N LEU A 245 -13.19 -16.48 -4.55
CA LEU A 245 -12.94 -15.18 -3.95
C LEU A 245 -12.13 -14.27 -4.88
N LEU A 246 -11.03 -14.79 -5.43
CA LEU A 246 -10.19 -14.06 -6.39
C LEU A 246 -10.97 -13.67 -7.66
N ASN A 247 -11.82 -14.55 -8.17
CA ASN A 247 -12.67 -14.26 -9.31
C ASN A 247 -13.67 -13.14 -9.00
N ALA A 248 -14.31 -13.18 -7.83
CA ALA A 248 -15.26 -12.12 -7.43
C ALA A 248 -14.56 -10.75 -7.30
N ILE A 249 -13.35 -10.71 -6.74
CA ILE A 249 -12.52 -9.50 -6.67
C ILE A 249 -12.18 -9.00 -8.08
N ASN A 250 -11.70 -9.88 -8.95
CA ASN A 250 -11.33 -9.53 -10.32
C ASN A 250 -12.51 -9.04 -11.15
N GLU A 251 -13.71 -9.59 -10.97
CA GLU A 251 -14.92 -9.11 -11.65
C GLU A 251 -15.25 -7.67 -11.24
N VAL A 252 -15.21 -7.36 -9.92
CA VAL A 252 -15.44 -6.00 -9.41
C VAL A 252 -14.37 -5.02 -9.93
N LEU A 253 -13.10 -5.41 -9.87
CA LEU A 253 -12.01 -4.55 -10.34
C LEU A 253 -12.09 -4.31 -11.85
N ASN A 254 -12.35 -5.34 -12.65
CA ASN A 254 -12.51 -5.21 -14.10
C ASN A 254 -13.70 -4.31 -14.49
N GLU A 255 -14.80 -4.35 -13.73
CA GLU A 255 -15.93 -3.45 -13.93
C GLU A 255 -15.54 -1.99 -13.62
N LEU A 256 -14.88 -1.75 -12.49
CA LEU A 256 -14.38 -0.42 -12.11
C LEU A 256 -13.38 0.13 -13.12
N LEU A 257 -12.40 -0.66 -13.54
CA LEU A 257 -11.36 -0.26 -14.48
C LEU A 257 -11.91 0.03 -15.89
N LYS A 258 -12.96 -0.67 -16.29
CA LYS A 258 -13.61 -0.50 -17.60
C LYS A 258 -14.51 0.73 -17.66
N THR A 259 -15.17 1.08 -16.54
CA THR A 259 -16.13 2.18 -16.46
C THR A 259 -15.40 3.50 -16.35
N LYS A 260 -15.59 4.42 -17.29
CA LYS A 260 -14.98 5.76 -17.26
C LYS A 260 -16.03 6.84 -17.10
N ASP A 261 -15.69 7.90 -16.35
CA ASP A 261 -16.51 9.10 -16.23
C ASP A 261 -16.27 10.05 -17.44
N GLU A 262 -16.95 11.21 -17.42
CA GLU A 262 -16.84 12.24 -18.44
C GLU A 262 -15.42 12.84 -18.57
N THR A 263 -14.57 12.71 -17.53
CA THR A 263 -13.18 13.16 -17.52
C THR A 263 -12.21 12.07 -17.99
N GLY A 264 -12.71 10.87 -18.28
CA GLY A 264 -11.94 9.70 -18.71
C GLY A 264 -11.34 8.88 -17.58
N LYS A 265 -11.61 9.24 -16.30
CA LYS A 265 -11.16 8.50 -15.12
C LYS A 265 -11.95 7.21 -14.96
N ASN A 266 -11.24 6.11 -14.71
CA ASN A 266 -11.89 4.84 -14.40
C ASN A 266 -12.50 4.83 -12.99
N GLY A 267 -13.31 3.80 -12.66
CA GLY A 267 -14.01 3.73 -11.39
C GLY A 267 -13.09 3.69 -10.17
N VAL A 268 -11.89 3.11 -10.27
CA VAL A 268 -10.90 3.12 -9.18
C VAL A 268 -10.36 4.54 -8.98
N GLU A 269 -9.97 5.23 -10.05
CA GLU A 269 -9.51 6.63 -9.97
C GLU A 269 -10.59 7.55 -9.39
N GLN A 270 -11.87 7.31 -9.70
CA GLN A 270 -12.99 8.05 -9.09
C GLN A 270 -13.10 7.82 -7.59
N LEU A 271 -12.91 6.56 -7.12
CA LEU A 271 -12.87 6.25 -5.69
C LEU A 271 -11.69 6.95 -5.00
N VAL A 272 -10.51 6.92 -5.60
CA VAL A 272 -9.33 7.64 -5.10
C VAL A 272 -9.60 9.14 -5.00
N MET A 273 -10.15 9.77 -6.05
CA MET A 273 -10.49 11.20 -6.07
C MET A 273 -11.52 11.57 -5.00
N LYS A 274 -12.55 10.74 -4.80
CA LYS A 274 -13.54 10.90 -3.71
C LYS A 274 -12.84 11.03 -2.35
N HIS A 275 -11.85 10.20 -2.07
CA HIS A 275 -11.12 10.20 -0.79
C HIS A 275 -10.05 11.30 -0.71
N LEU A 276 -9.68 11.93 -1.83
CA LEU A 276 -8.89 13.15 -1.88
C LEU A 276 -9.73 14.42 -1.65
N GLY A 277 -11.06 14.31 -1.67
CA GLY A 277 -12.00 15.43 -1.55
C GLY A 277 -12.13 16.25 -2.84
N MET A 278 -11.99 15.60 -3.97
CA MET A 278 -12.00 16.20 -5.32
C MET A 278 -13.20 15.71 -6.13
#